data_619891e6231552482ab072f0ade1d660
#
_entry.id   619891e6231552482ab072f0ade1d660
#
_cell.length_a   1.000
_cell.length_b   1.000
_cell.length_c   1.000
_cell.angle_alpha   90.00
_cell.angle_beta   90.00
_cell.angle_gamma   90.00
#
_symmetry.space_group_name_H-M   'P 1'
#
loop_
_entity.id
_entity.type
_entity.pdbx_description
1 polymer ?
#
loop_
_entity_poly.entity_id
_entity_poly.type
_entity_poly.pdbx_seq_one_letter_code
_entity_poly.pdbx_strand_id
1 'polypeptide(L)'
;MAITYPCGRDEIMTVLPHRDPFLWLTRVMECVPGEHIVAELDVDPALPLFEGHFPEHPVLPGVVIMEALAQAASFCVLEARGAEGAIGFLTGVDKAKFRHQVQPGDTLRLEADIVKSSSRMVVAEVMATVDGKVAASATQKYVLA
;
A
#
# COMPACT_ATOMS: atom_id res chain seq x y z
N MET A 1 3.98 19.41 -10.80
CA MET A 1 3.68 18.68 -12.05
C MET A 1 2.80 17.50 -11.75
N ALA A 2 1.73 17.34 -12.50
CA ALA A 2 0.79 16.23 -12.27
C ALA A 2 1.39 14.90 -12.71
N ILE A 3 1.17 13.85 -11.90
CA ILE A 3 1.60 12.50 -12.24
C ILE A 3 0.59 11.90 -13.22
N THR A 4 1.10 11.23 -14.24
CA THR A 4 0.28 10.49 -15.20
C THR A 4 0.24 9.03 -14.81
N TYR A 5 -0.93 8.43 -14.81
CA TYR A 5 -1.12 7.03 -14.43
C TYR A 5 -1.34 6.12 -15.64
N PRO A 6 -0.89 4.88 -15.60
CA PRO A 6 -0.11 4.27 -14.51
C PRO A 6 1.28 4.90 -14.39
N CYS A 7 1.82 4.89 -13.17
CA CYS A 7 3.16 5.39 -12.92
C CYS A 7 3.99 4.35 -12.16
N GLY A 8 5.31 4.50 -12.25
CA GLY A 8 6.26 3.57 -11.65
C GLY A 8 6.91 4.10 -10.38
N ARG A 9 7.97 3.41 -9.95
CA ARG A 9 8.64 3.71 -8.68
C ARG A 9 9.26 5.10 -8.63
N ASP A 10 9.79 5.61 -9.75
CA ASP A 10 10.41 6.93 -9.76
C ASP A 10 9.39 8.00 -9.34
N GLU A 11 8.20 7.95 -9.89
CA GLU A 11 7.13 8.89 -9.55
C GLU A 11 6.60 8.65 -8.14
N ILE A 12 6.49 7.39 -7.73
CA ILE A 12 6.06 7.03 -6.37
C ILE A 12 7.02 7.66 -5.34
N MET A 13 8.31 7.60 -5.61
CA MET A 13 9.33 8.15 -4.70
C MET A 13 9.32 9.67 -4.64
N THR A 14 8.68 10.36 -5.57
CA THR A 14 8.49 11.81 -5.48
C THR A 14 7.41 12.19 -4.46
N VAL A 15 6.53 11.25 -4.13
CA VAL A 15 5.41 11.47 -3.21
C VAL A 15 5.67 10.82 -1.85
N LEU A 16 6.11 9.55 -1.86
CA LEU A 16 6.38 8.81 -0.63
C LEU A 16 7.85 8.93 -0.22
N PRO A 17 8.13 9.07 1.08
CA PRO A 17 9.51 9.06 1.58
C PRO A 17 10.14 7.66 1.65
N HIS A 18 9.33 6.62 1.52
CA HIS A 18 9.78 5.23 1.61
C HIS A 18 10.82 4.89 0.53
N ARG A 19 11.77 4.03 0.87
CA ARG A 19 12.83 3.58 -0.04
C ARG A 19 13.08 2.08 0.20
N ASP A 20 13.70 1.42 -0.77
CA ASP A 20 14.12 0.05 -0.57
C ASP A 20 14.99 -0.08 0.69
N PRO A 21 14.85 -1.13 1.45
CA PRO A 21 14.06 -2.34 1.14
C PRO A 21 12.60 -2.27 1.61
N PHE A 22 12.07 -1.09 1.92
CA PHE A 22 10.75 -0.98 2.53
C PHE A 22 9.72 -0.22 1.68
N LEU A 23 9.96 -0.06 0.40
CA LEU A 23 8.96 0.48 -0.53
C LEU A 23 8.21 -0.68 -1.17
N TRP A 24 6.92 -0.82 -0.83
CA TRP A 24 6.10 -1.96 -1.22
C TRP A 24 5.13 -1.68 -2.36
N LEU A 25 5.30 -0.58 -3.07
CA LEU A 25 4.50 -0.29 -4.27
C LEU A 25 5.38 -0.45 -5.51
N THR A 26 4.94 -1.26 -6.45
CA THR A 26 5.61 -1.41 -7.75
C THR A 26 5.13 -0.33 -8.71
N ARG A 27 3.82 -0.10 -8.74
CA ARG A 27 3.19 0.90 -9.61
C ARG A 27 1.88 1.39 -9.02
N VAL A 28 1.47 2.57 -9.45
CA VAL A 28 0.12 3.09 -9.16
C VAL A 28 -0.64 3.07 -10.47
N MET A 29 -1.74 2.34 -10.51
CA MET A 29 -2.52 2.15 -11.71
C MET A 29 -3.45 3.33 -11.97
N GLU A 30 -4.11 3.81 -10.92
CA GLU A 30 -4.96 4.98 -10.98
C GLU A 30 -5.05 5.63 -9.60
N CYS A 31 -5.26 6.92 -9.57
CA CYS A 31 -5.40 7.66 -8.33
C CYS A 31 -6.29 8.88 -8.55
N VAL A 32 -7.32 8.99 -7.72
CA VAL A 32 -8.07 10.23 -7.55
C VAL A 32 -7.56 10.80 -6.23
N PRO A 33 -6.67 11.80 -6.27
CA PRO A 33 -5.99 12.27 -5.07
C PRO A 33 -6.94 12.63 -3.94
N GLY A 34 -6.66 12.09 -2.76
CA GLY A 34 -7.49 12.30 -1.56
C GLY A 34 -8.76 11.47 -1.49
N GLU A 35 -9.07 10.67 -2.51
CA GLU A 35 -10.31 9.92 -2.57
C GLU A 35 -10.10 8.42 -2.74
N HIS A 36 -9.41 8.00 -3.80
CA HIS A 36 -9.29 6.59 -4.15
C HIS A 36 -7.99 6.31 -4.88
N ILE A 37 -7.42 5.12 -4.65
CA ILE A 37 -6.21 4.67 -5.33
C ILE A 37 -6.28 3.18 -5.62
N VAL A 38 -5.72 2.80 -6.77
CA VAL A 38 -5.40 1.41 -7.10
C VAL A 38 -3.91 1.34 -7.42
N ALA A 39 -3.20 0.56 -6.63
CA ALA A 39 -1.77 0.33 -6.82
C ALA A 39 -1.51 -1.17 -6.93
N GLU A 40 -0.28 -1.54 -7.28
CA GLU A 40 0.12 -2.94 -7.38
C GLU A 40 1.50 -3.17 -6.78
N LEU A 41 1.63 -4.34 -6.15
CA LEU A 41 2.91 -4.87 -5.72
C LEU A 41 3.17 -6.18 -6.48
N ASP A 42 4.24 -6.22 -7.26
CA ASP A 42 4.73 -7.48 -7.84
C ASP A 42 5.56 -8.16 -6.77
N VAL A 43 5.12 -9.32 -6.33
CA VAL A 43 5.77 -10.07 -5.24
C VAL A 43 6.98 -10.79 -5.79
N ASP A 44 8.17 -10.19 -5.61
CA ASP A 44 9.43 -10.72 -6.13
C ASP A 44 9.82 -11.99 -5.36
N PRO A 45 9.98 -13.13 -6.05
CA PRO A 45 10.43 -14.38 -5.41
C PRO A 45 11.80 -14.28 -4.73
N ALA A 46 12.61 -13.29 -5.11
CA ALA A 46 13.94 -13.09 -4.54
C ALA A 46 13.96 -12.29 -3.24
N LEU A 47 12.80 -11.85 -2.74
CA LEU A 47 12.76 -11.10 -1.49
C LEU A 47 13.34 -11.94 -0.34
N PRO A 48 14.31 -11.38 0.42
CA PRO A 48 14.95 -12.12 1.50
C PRO A 48 13.99 -12.63 2.59
N LEU A 49 12.85 -11.96 2.78
CA LEU A 49 11.88 -12.37 3.80
C LEU A 49 11.33 -13.78 3.57
N PHE A 50 11.35 -14.27 2.33
CA PHE A 50 10.85 -15.63 2.04
C PHE A 50 11.78 -16.73 2.56
N GLU A 51 13.04 -16.41 2.84
CA GLU A 51 13.96 -17.38 3.44
C GLU A 51 13.51 -17.79 4.84
N GLY A 52 12.79 -16.90 5.53
CA GLY A 52 12.30 -17.15 6.88
C GLY A 52 10.78 -17.34 6.99
N HIS A 53 10.01 -16.95 5.99
CA HIS A 53 8.56 -16.94 6.08
C HIS A 53 7.89 -17.59 4.86
N PHE A 54 7.97 -18.87 4.64
CA PHE A 54 8.64 -19.91 5.43
C PHE A 54 9.56 -20.69 4.49
N PRO A 55 10.65 -21.34 4.96
CA PRO A 55 11.65 -21.94 4.07
C PRO A 55 11.09 -22.85 2.98
N GLU A 56 10.11 -23.70 3.30
CA GLU A 56 9.53 -24.64 2.34
C GLU A 56 8.14 -24.23 1.86
N HIS A 57 7.61 -23.13 2.36
CA HIS A 57 6.28 -22.64 2.01
C HIS A 57 6.29 -21.10 2.05
N PRO A 58 6.87 -20.45 1.02
CA PRO A 58 6.98 -18.99 1.03
C PRO A 58 5.61 -18.33 0.89
N VAL A 59 5.32 -17.43 1.81
CA VAL A 59 4.07 -16.66 1.85
C VAL A 59 4.42 -15.22 2.22
N LEU A 60 3.84 -14.27 1.52
CA LEU A 60 4.03 -12.86 1.88
C LEU A 60 3.37 -12.61 3.25
N PRO A 61 4.14 -12.11 4.24
CA PRO A 61 3.58 -11.85 5.57
C PRO A 61 2.40 -10.88 5.53
N GLY A 62 1.35 -11.18 6.33
CA GLY A 62 0.20 -10.29 6.43
C GLY A 62 0.55 -8.87 6.85
N VAL A 63 1.56 -8.72 7.71
CA VAL A 63 2.01 -7.39 8.14
C VAL A 63 2.59 -6.58 6.99
N VAL A 64 3.21 -7.22 6.00
CA VAL A 64 3.72 -6.55 4.80
C VAL A 64 2.55 -6.12 3.91
N ILE A 65 1.50 -6.94 3.80
CA ILE A 65 0.30 -6.57 3.06
C ILE A 65 -0.33 -5.32 3.69
N MET A 66 -0.45 -5.30 5.02
CA MET A 66 -0.99 -4.12 5.72
C MET A 66 -0.13 -2.89 5.48
N GLU A 67 1.19 -3.03 5.47
CA GLU A 67 2.09 -1.91 5.18
C GLU A 67 1.96 -1.44 3.72
N ALA A 68 1.87 -2.36 2.77
CA ALA A 68 1.69 -2.00 1.36
C ALA A 68 0.39 -1.22 1.14
N LEU A 69 -0.69 -1.65 1.79
CA LEU A 69 -1.97 -0.93 1.76
C LEU A 69 -1.85 0.46 2.37
N ALA A 70 -1.12 0.59 3.48
CA ALA A 70 -0.89 1.88 4.11
C ALA A 70 -0.09 2.82 3.22
N GLN A 71 0.89 2.29 2.48
CA GLN A 71 1.67 3.09 1.54
C GLN A 71 0.80 3.58 0.38
N ALA A 72 -0.09 2.73 -0.13
CA ALA A 72 -1.03 3.13 -1.19
C ALA A 72 -1.94 4.27 -0.71
N ALA A 73 -2.54 4.12 0.47
CA ALA A 73 -3.40 5.16 1.04
C ALA A 73 -2.61 6.45 1.30
N SER A 74 -1.38 6.35 1.80
CA SER A 74 -0.52 7.51 2.05
C SER A 74 -0.18 8.25 0.77
N PHE A 75 0.13 7.51 -0.30
CA PHE A 75 0.36 8.12 -1.61
C PHE A 75 -0.85 8.96 -2.04
N CYS A 76 -2.03 8.38 -1.94
CA CYS A 76 -3.28 9.03 -2.33
C CYS A 76 -3.50 10.36 -1.59
N VAL A 77 -3.28 10.35 -0.28
CA VAL A 77 -3.47 11.54 0.55
C VAL A 77 -2.38 12.59 0.30
N LEU A 78 -1.13 12.17 0.25
CA LEU A 78 0.00 13.09 0.05
C LEU A 78 -0.03 13.72 -1.34
N GLU A 79 -0.46 12.97 -2.36
CA GLU A 79 -0.63 13.51 -3.71
C GLU A 79 -1.67 14.65 -3.72
N ALA A 80 -2.77 14.48 -2.98
CA ALA A 80 -3.81 15.50 -2.89
C ALA A 80 -3.32 16.78 -2.19
N ARG A 81 -2.42 16.62 -1.22
CA ARG A 81 -1.98 17.73 -0.38
C ARG A 81 -0.75 18.45 -0.92
N GLY A 82 -0.07 17.87 -1.91
CA GLY A 82 1.18 18.39 -2.41
C GLY A 82 2.20 18.55 -1.29
N ALA A 83 2.18 17.65 -0.31
CA ALA A 83 2.90 17.80 0.94
C ALA A 83 4.30 17.23 0.85
N GLU A 84 5.22 17.98 0.26
CA GLU A 84 6.63 17.60 0.24
C GLU A 84 7.15 17.44 1.67
N GLY A 85 7.82 16.33 1.92
CA GLY A 85 8.42 16.03 3.21
C GLY A 85 7.46 15.59 4.29
N ALA A 86 6.16 15.47 3.99
CA ALA A 86 5.20 14.95 4.94
C ALA A 86 5.32 13.42 5.02
N ILE A 87 5.14 12.89 6.22
CA ILE A 87 5.20 11.46 6.49
C ILE A 87 3.87 11.01 7.09
N GLY A 88 3.32 9.93 6.55
CA GLY A 88 2.14 9.31 7.11
C GLY A 88 2.52 8.15 8.02
N PHE A 89 2.03 8.18 9.26
CA PHE A 89 2.27 7.12 10.22
C PHE A 89 0.99 6.31 10.42
N LEU A 90 1.09 4.99 10.28
CA LEU A 90 -0.01 4.09 10.56
C LEU A 90 -0.22 4.02 12.06
N THR A 91 -1.38 4.48 12.54
CA THR A 91 -1.67 4.57 13.99
C THR A 91 -2.73 3.58 14.45
N GLY A 92 -3.48 2.99 13.53
CA GLY A 92 -4.48 2.01 13.92
C GLY A 92 -4.88 1.14 12.75
N VAL A 93 -5.20 -0.12 13.05
CA VAL A 93 -5.74 -1.07 12.08
C VAL A 93 -6.91 -1.78 12.76
N ASP A 94 -8.09 -1.59 12.22
CA ASP A 94 -9.29 -2.24 12.72
C ASP A 94 -9.82 -3.25 11.71
N LYS A 95 -10.45 -4.31 12.21
CA LYS A 95 -11.11 -5.32 11.38
C LYS A 95 -10.20 -5.92 10.31
N ALA A 96 -8.92 -6.10 10.64
CA ALA A 96 -7.97 -6.74 9.72
C ALA A 96 -8.34 -8.20 9.53
N LYS A 97 -8.50 -8.60 8.26
CA LYS A 97 -8.84 -9.98 7.90
C LYS A 97 -7.92 -10.43 6.79
N PHE A 98 -7.44 -11.66 6.90
CA PHE A 98 -6.55 -12.30 5.93
C PHE A 98 -7.25 -13.55 5.42
N ARG A 99 -7.63 -13.57 4.14
CA ARG A 99 -8.51 -14.60 3.58
C ARG A 99 -7.85 -15.50 2.55
N HIS A 100 -6.71 -15.07 1.99
CA HIS A 100 -6.03 -15.81 0.94
C HIS A 100 -4.53 -15.55 1.05
N GLN A 101 -3.73 -16.62 0.91
CA GLN A 101 -2.28 -16.50 0.95
C GLN A 101 -1.76 -15.82 -0.32
N VAL A 102 -0.80 -14.94 -0.15
CA VAL A 102 -0.10 -14.26 -1.24
C VAL A 102 1.27 -14.91 -1.38
N GLN A 103 1.60 -15.36 -2.59
CA GLN A 103 2.79 -16.15 -2.85
C GLN A 103 3.78 -15.39 -3.74
N PRO A 104 5.06 -15.80 -3.72
CA PRO A 104 6.02 -15.24 -4.66
C PRO A 104 5.53 -15.38 -6.10
N GLY A 105 5.69 -14.32 -6.88
CA GLY A 105 5.24 -14.27 -8.27
C GLY A 105 3.83 -13.72 -8.45
N ASP A 106 3.06 -13.58 -7.37
CA ASP A 106 1.75 -12.95 -7.45
C ASP A 106 1.86 -11.45 -7.69
N THR A 107 0.85 -10.89 -8.35
CA THR A 107 0.66 -9.43 -8.39
C THR A 107 -0.47 -9.10 -7.42
N LEU A 108 -0.14 -8.35 -6.39
CA LEU A 108 -1.08 -7.96 -5.36
C LEU A 108 -1.68 -6.60 -5.73
N ARG A 109 -3.00 -6.58 -5.95
CA ARG A 109 -3.73 -5.34 -6.22
C ARG A 109 -4.10 -4.71 -4.89
N LEU A 110 -3.76 -3.44 -4.74
CA LEU A 110 -3.93 -2.68 -3.50
C LEU A 110 -4.92 -1.55 -3.77
N GLU A 111 -6.04 -1.56 -3.06
CA GLU A 111 -7.05 -0.51 -3.18
C GLU A 111 -7.25 0.18 -1.85
N ALA A 112 -7.40 1.50 -1.89
CA ALA A 112 -7.72 2.28 -0.72
C ALA A 112 -8.76 3.35 -1.07
N ASP A 113 -9.79 3.44 -0.23
CA ASP A 113 -10.79 4.48 -0.29
C ASP A 113 -10.64 5.36 0.95
N ILE A 114 -10.39 6.64 0.75
CA ILE A 114 -10.25 7.59 1.86
C ILE A 114 -11.65 7.97 2.32
N VAL A 115 -12.04 7.49 3.49
CA VAL A 115 -13.40 7.69 3.99
C VAL A 115 -13.51 8.86 4.97
N LYS A 116 -12.38 9.29 5.53
CA LYS A 116 -12.36 10.43 6.44
C LYS A 116 -10.98 11.10 6.38
N SER A 117 -10.95 12.42 6.29
CA SER A 117 -9.67 13.13 6.20
C SER A 117 -9.81 14.49 6.89
N SER A 118 -8.89 14.75 7.81
CA SER A 118 -8.74 16.05 8.47
C SER A 118 -7.31 16.53 8.28
N SER A 119 -6.93 17.64 8.89
CA SER A 119 -5.59 18.20 8.73
C SER A 119 -4.49 17.22 9.18
N ARG A 120 -4.76 16.37 10.17
CA ARG A 120 -3.76 15.46 10.73
C ARG A 120 -4.13 13.99 10.68
N MET A 121 -5.41 13.66 10.63
CA MET A 121 -5.86 12.28 10.72
C MET A 121 -6.61 11.86 9.45
N VAL A 122 -6.33 10.64 9.01
CA VAL A 122 -6.97 10.05 7.84
C VAL A 122 -7.44 8.65 8.19
N VAL A 123 -8.62 8.29 7.69
CA VAL A 123 -9.16 6.92 7.79
C VAL A 123 -9.40 6.41 6.39
N ALA A 124 -8.95 5.20 6.12
CA ALA A 124 -9.14 4.55 4.82
C ALA A 124 -9.67 3.12 4.99
N GLU A 125 -10.56 2.74 4.08
CA GLU A 125 -10.94 1.35 3.89
C GLU A 125 -10.00 0.78 2.84
N VAL A 126 -9.32 -0.32 3.17
CA VAL A 126 -8.29 -0.90 2.31
C VAL A 126 -8.55 -2.36 2.01
N MET A 127 -8.18 -2.77 0.80
CA MET A 127 -8.37 -4.14 0.35
C MET A 127 -7.26 -4.56 -0.61
N ALA A 128 -6.73 -5.76 -0.39
CA ALA A 128 -5.73 -6.36 -1.28
C ALA A 128 -6.32 -7.60 -1.94
N THR A 129 -6.11 -7.73 -3.25
CA THR A 129 -6.62 -8.87 -4.03
C THR A 129 -5.53 -9.47 -4.91
N VAL A 130 -5.65 -10.78 -5.16
CA VAL A 130 -4.82 -11.49 -6.13
C VAL A 130 -5.78 -12.23 -7.07
N ASP A 131 -5.68 -11.96 -8.37
CA ASP A 131 -6.54 -12.57 -9.40
C ASP A 131 -8.04 -12.49 -9.03
N GLY A 132 -8.46 -11.34 -8.50
CA GLY A 132 -9.85 -11.08 -8.11
C GLY A 132 -10.25 -11.68 -6.77
N LYS A 133 -9.38 -12.41 -6.08
CA LYS A 133 -9.68 -12.98 -4.77
C LYS A 133 -9.16 -12.06 -3.67
N VAL A 134 -10.02 -11.76 -2.69
CA VAL A 134 -9.61 -10.92 -1.56
C VAL A 134 -8.58 -11.66 -0.71
N ALA A 135 -7.39 -11.10 -0.63
CA ALA A 135 -6.32 -11.62 0.22
C ALA A 135 -6.39 -11.02 1.62
N ALA A 136 -6.64 -9.72 1.71
CA ALA A 136 -6.73 -9.03 3.00
C ALA A 136 -7.60 -7.79 2.89
N SER A 137 -8.16 -7.37 4.01
CA SER A 137 -8.92 -6.11 4.11
C SER A 137 -8.82 -5.56 5.53
N ALA A 138 -8.99 -4.26 5.67
CA ALA A 138 -8.96 -3.59 6.97
C ALA A 138 -9.50 -2.18 6.86
N THR A 139 -9.75 -1.57 8.02
CA THR A 139 -9.88 -0.12 8.17
C THR A 139 -8.58 0.37 8.79
N GLN A 140 -7.90 1.30 8.15
CA GLN A 140 -6.63 1.84 8.63
C GLN A 140 -6.76 3.31 8.99
N LYS A 141 -6.00 3.72 10.00
CA LYS A 141 -5.93 5.10 10.46
C LYS A 141 -4.50 5.59 10.39
N TYR A 142 -4.32 6.82 9.93
CA TYR A 142 -3.00 7.42 9.74
C TYR A 142 -2.97 8.80 10.37
N VAL A 143 -1.79 9.19 10.84
CA VAL A 143 -1.52 10.56 11.28
C VAL A 143 -0.43 11.12 10.36
N LEU A 144 -0.62 12.35 9.91
CA LEU A 144 0.35 13.05 9.06
C LEU A 144 1.22 13.96 9.92
N ALA A 145 2.51 13.87 9.71
CA ALA A 145 3.47 14.70 10.44
C ALA A 145 4.56 15.26 9.52
#